data_532e50f4643d489fb2ae0350e669b922
#
_entry.id   532e50f4643d489fb2ae0350e669b922
#
_cell.length_a   1.000
_cell.length_b   1.000
_cell.length_c   1.000
_cell.angle_alpha   90.00
_cell.angle_beta   90.00
_cell.angle_gamma   90.00
#
_symmetry.space_group_name_H-M   'P 1'
#
loop_
_entity.id
_entity.type
_entity.pdbx_description
1 polymer ?
#
loop_
_entity_poly.entity_id
_entity_poly.type
_entity_poly.pdbx_seq_one_letter_code
_entity_poly.pdbx_strand_id
1 'polypeptide(L)'
;MTQPAPKTEVINPSEVCYRAFELMRAKQFEDAERLLSNCLAKSEDDVSSALFHSTLGVLYKMKGEYKTAWRHYERAEKLLPVDPALKIISARLLIDEFSEYDQGIKKAKKVLELIPKNPVFKHQAYVTMGLAFAKKGNKAKAIEMVRLSMQGGFEGFITTKNIDFSLCEAVLKKGWAETDVKAFLDSAHDFAVAHSEADWAETIKKMLGAFPTS
;
A
#
# COMPACT_ATOMS: atom_id res chain seq x y z
N MET A 1 -48.78 -0.81 -24.82
CA MET A 1 -48.19 -0.76 -23.48
C MET A 1 -46.74 -1.14 -23.62
N THR A 2 -45.87 -0.14 -23.68
CA THR A 2 -44.42 -0.31 -23.77
C THR A 2 -43.88 -0.58 -22.36
N GLN A 3 -43.27 -1.77 -22.13
CA GLN A 3 -42.56 -2.05 -20.90
C GLN A 3 -41.40 -1.03 -20.73
N PRO A 4 -41.24 -0.46 -19.52
CA PRO A 4 -40.09 0.40 -19.26
C PRO A 4 -38.82 -0.44 -19.44
N ALA A 5 -37.81 0.13 -20.11
CA ALA A 5 -36.52 -0.47 -20.27
C ALA A 5 -35.92 -0.82 -18.89
N PRO A 6 -35.21 -1.96 -18.75
CA PRO A 6 -34.60 -2.34 -17.49
C PRO A 6 -33.66 -1.22 -17.05
N LYS A 7 -33.85 -0.71 -15.83
CA LYS A 7 -32.92 0.23 -15.20
C LYS A 7 -31.57 -0.46 -15.15
N THR A 8 -30.62 0.09 -15.88
CA THR A 8 -29.21 -0.30 -15.77
C THR A 8 -28.82 -0.10 -14.32
N GLU A 9 -28.59 -1.18 -13.60
CA GLU A 9 -28.16 -1.14 -12.21
C GLU A 9 -26.80 -0.43 -12.21
N VAL A 10 -26.75 0.75 -11.60
CA VAL A 10 -25.51 1.54 -11.54
C VAL A 10 -24.53 0.77 -10.65
N ILE A 11 -23.54 0.18 -11.29
CA ILE A 11 -22.47 -0.55 -10.58
C ILE A 11 -21.66 0.48 -9.79
N ASN A 12 -21.68 0.38 -8.45
CA ASN A 12 -20.77 1.15 -7.60
C ASN A 12 -19.40 0.44 -7.53
N PRO A 13 -18.34 0.95 -8.20
CA PRO A 13 -17.06 0.26 -8.29
C PRO A 13 -16.41 0.04 -6.93
N SER A 14 -16.54 0.99 -6.00
CA SER A 14 -15.96 0.88 -4.66
C SER A 14 -16.62 -0.24 -3.84
N GLU A 15 -17.94 -0.38 -3.95
CA GLU A 15 -18.69 -1.44 -3.27
C GLU A 15 -18.33 -2.83 -3.83
N VAL A 16 -18.20 -2.93 -5.14
CA VAL A 16 -17.74 -4.17 -5.82
C VAL A 16 -16.35 -4.57 -5.33
N CYS A 17 -15.41 -3.61 -5.28
CA CYS A 17 -14.07 -3.88 -4.78
C CYS A 17 -14.07 -4.26 -3.30
N TYR A 18 -14.87 -3.60 -2.47
CA TYR A 18 -15.02 -3.97 -1.06
C TYR A 18 -15.48 -5.44 -0.93
N ARG A 19 -16.53 -5.83 -1.66
CA ARG A 19 -17.03 -7.20 -1.66
C ARG A 19 -15.98 -8.20 -2.19
N ALA A 20 -15.21 -7.83 -3.21
CA ALA A 20 -14.12 -8.65 -3.70
C ALA A 20 -13.04 -8.85 -2.63
N PHE A 21 -12.69 -7.83 -1.84
CA PHE A 21 -11.76 -7.96 -0.72
C PHE A 21 -12.30 -8.87 0.39
N GLU A 22 -13.60 -8.85 0.67
CA GLU A 22 -14.21 -9.79 1.62
C GLU A 22 -14.10 -11.24 1.13
N LEU A 23 -14.40 -11.49 -0.15
CA LEU A 23 -14.22 -12.81 -0.76
C LEU A 23 -12.75 -13.28 -0.71
N MET A 24 -11.80 -12.38 -1.00
CA MET A 24 -10.37 -12.68 -0.89
C MET A 24 -9.95 -13.03 0.55
N ARG A 25 -10.46 -12.33 1.56
CA ARG A 25 -10.23 -12.66 2.98
C ARG A 25 -10.79 -14.03 3.35
N ALA A 26 -11.95 -14.39 2.77
CA ALA A 26 -12.54 -15.71 2.91
C ALA A 26 -11.86 -16.81 2.07
N LYS A 27 -10.77 -16.45 1.33
CA LYS A 27 -10.06 -17.33 0.39
C LYS A 27 -10.92 -17.83 -0.79
N GLN A 28 -12.01 -17.14 -1.09
CA GLN A 28 -12.91 -17.40 -2.22
C GLN A 28 -12.40 -16.65 -3.47
N PHE A 29 -11.19 -17.00 -3.93
CA PHE A 29 -10.49 -16.27 -4.98
C PHE A 29 -11.21 -16.33 -6.33
N GLU A 30 -11.80 -17.46 -6.69
CA GLU A 30 -12.53 -17.68 -7.95
C GLU A 30 -13.80 -16.80 -8.01
N ASP A 31 -14.50 -16.65 -6.88
CA ASP A 31 -15.69 -15.80 -6.80
C ASP A 31 -15.32 -14.31 -6.88
N ALA A 32 -14.22 -13.91 -6.22
CA ALA A 32 -13.70 -12.55 -6.31
C ALA A 32 -13.26 -12.21 -7.74
N GLU A 33 -12.57 -13.13 -8.41
CA GLU A 33 -12.12 -12.97 -9.80
C GLU A 33 -13.32 -12.83 -10.75
N ARG A 34 -14.32 -13.72 -10.62
CA ARG A 34 -15.53 -13.68 -11.43
C ARG A 34 -16.30 -12.37 -11.24
N LEU A 35 -16.45 -11.92 -9.98
CA LEU A 35 -17.12 -10.65 -9.67
C LEU A 35 -16.41 -9.47 -10.35
N LEU A 36 -15.10 -9.35 -10.15
CA LEU A 36 -14.32 -8.24 -10.70
C LEU A 36 -14.27 -8.27 -12.23
N SER A 37 -14.09 -9.45 -12.83
CA SER A 37 -14.04 -9.60 -14.29
C SER A 37 -15.36 -9.26 -14.96
N ASN A 38 -16.48 -9.66 -14.36
CA ASN A 38 -17.82 -9.33 -14.87
C ASN A 38 -18.09 -7.82 -14.80
N CYS A 39 -17.65 -7.15 -13.72
CA CYS A 39 -17.82 -5.71 -13.58
C CYS A 39 -16.87 -4.95 -14.51
N LEU A 40 -15.62 -5.41 -14.66
CA LEU A 40 -14.65 -4.85 -15.60
C LEU A 40 -15.16 -4.89 -17.05
N ALA A 41 -15.76 -6.02 -17.46
CA ALA A 41 -16.32 -6.17 -18.81
C ALA A 41 -17.49 -5.21 -19.11
N LYS A 42 -18.14 -4.68 -18.08
CA LYS A 42 -19.24 -3.72 -18.16
C LYS A 42 -18.83 -2.28 -17.84
N SER A 43 -17.56 -2.08 -17.51
CA SER A 43 -17.06 -0.75 -17.13
C SER A 43 -16.84 0.09 -18.39
N GLU A 44 -17.39 1.30 -18.37
CA GLU A 44 -17.33 2.23 -19.51
C GLU A 44 -16.36 3.40 -19.27
N ASP A 45 -15.87 3.56 -18.04
CA ASP A 45 -14.97 4.65 -17.67
C ASP A 45 -13.61 4.13 -17.16
N ASP A 46 -12.59 4.97 -17.35
CA ASP A 46 -11.20 4.64 -17.01
C ASP A 46 -10.98 4.51 -15.49
N VAL A 47 -11.72 5.25 -14.66
CA VAL A 47 -11.55 5.23 -13.20
C VAL A 47 -12.04 3.90 -12.65
N SER A 48 -13.25 3.49 -13.03
CA SER A 48 -13.83 2.20 -12.63
C SER A 48 -12.99 1.03 -13.16
N SER A 49 -12.58 1.09 -14.43
CA SER A 49 -11.73 0.07 -15.05
C SER A 49 -10.38 -0.05 -14.33
N ALA A 50 -9.74 1.06 -13.99
CA ALA A 50 -8.48 1.08 -13.25
C ALA A 50 -8.65 0.50 -11.84
N LEU A 51 -9.75 0.81 -11.16
CA LEU A 51 -10.06 0.29 -9.83
C LEU A 51 -10.23 -1.24 -9.86
N PHE A 52 -10.97 -1.77 -10.84
CA PHE A 52 -11.13 -3.22 -11.00
C PHE A 52 -9.81 -3.90 -11.38
N HIS A 53 -9.03 -3.31 -12.28
CA HIS A 53 -7.70 -3.81 -12.61
C HIS A 53 -6.78 -3.81 -11.38
N SER A 54 -6.73 -2.75 -10.59
CA SER A 54 -5.90 -2.71 -9.39
C SER A 54 -6.32 -3.77 -8.37
N THR A 55 -7.63 -3.99 -8.20
CA THR A 55 -8.16 -5.00 -7.28
C THR A 55 -7.87 -6.44 -7.78
N LEU A 56 -7.97 -6.70 -9.09
CA LEU A 56 -7.51 -7.95 -9.69
C LEU A 56 -6.00 -8.16 -9.49
N GLY A 57 -5.22 -7.09 -9.59
CA GLY A 57 -3.79 -7.14 -9.27
C GLY A 57 -3.51 -7.60 -7.83
N VAL A 58 -4.28 -7.11 -6.86
CA VAL A 58 -4.19 -7.57 -5.46
C VAL A 58 -4.57 -9.04 -5.35
N LEU A 59 -5.67 -9.46 -5.98
CA LEU A 59 -6.14 -10.83 -5.99
C LEU A 59 -5.06 -11.79 -6.51
N TYR A 60 -4.49 -11.52 -7.68
CA TYR A 60 -3.46 -12.36 -8.28
C TYR A 60 -2.15 -12.34 -7.48
N LYS A 61 -1.81 -11.20 -6.83
CA LYS A 61 -0.69 -11.16 -5.87
C LYS A 61 -0.94 -12.12 -4.70
N MET A 62 -2.15 -12.14 -4.13
CA MET A 62 -2.52 -13.07 -3.04
C MET A 62 -2.49 -14.54 -3.49
N LYS A 63 -2.80 -14.84 -4.75
CA LYS A 63 -2.66 -16.17 -5.35
C LYS A 63 -1.21 -16.57 -5.66
N GLY A 64 -0.24 -15.64 -5.53
CA GLY A 64 1.17 -15.86 -5.93
C GLY A 64 1.41 -15.75 -7.44
N GLU A 65 0.41 -15.30 -8.19
CA GLU A 65 0.48 -15.14 -9.65
C GLU A 65 1.02 -13.75 -10.02
N TYR A 66 2.27 -13.47 -9.64
CA TYR A 66 2.86 -12.12 -9.69
C TYR A 66 2.92 -11.51 -11.09
N LYS A 67 3.16 -12.34 -12.13
CA LYS A 67 3.16 -11.85 -13.53
C LYS A 67 1.78 -11.38 -13.98
N THR A 68 0.73 -12.07 -13.57
CA THR A 68 -0.65 -11.69 -13.84
C THR A 68 -1.02 -10.42 -13.05
N ALA A 69 -0.63 -10.37 -11.77
CA ALA A 69 -0.79 -9.17 -10.93
C ALA A 69 -0.13 -7.94 -11.57
N TRP A 70 1.10 -8.10 -12.07
CA TRP A 70 1.82 -7.02 -12.75
C TRP A 70 1.06 -6.49 -13.97
N ARG A 71 0.55 -7.38 -14.84
CA ARG A 71 -0.23 -6.97 -16.04
C ARG A 71 -1.47 -6.15 -15.65
N HIS A 72 -2.13 -6.51 -14.57
CA HIS A 72 -3.27 -5.77 -14.06
C HIS A 72 -2.88 -4.41 -13.51
N TYR A 73 -1.83 -4.30 -12.69
CA TYR A 73 -1.33 -3.00 -12.21
C TYR A 73 -0.85 -2.10 -13.35
N GLU A 74 -0.15 -2.66 -14.32
CA GLU A 74 0.29 -1.92 -15.51
C GLU A 74 -0.90 -1.38 -16.32
N ARG A 75 -1.97 -2.16 -16.43
CA ARG A 75 -3.19 -1.72 -17.10
C ARG A 75 -3.88 -0.59 -16.33
N ALA A 76 -4.01 -0.73 -15.01
CA ALA A 76 -4.56 0.32 -14.15
C ALA A 76 -3.75 1.63 -14.26
N GLU A 77 -2.41 1.55 -14.23
CA GLU A 77 -1.55 2.74 -14.39
C GLU A 77 -1.62 3.39 -15.79
N LYS A 78 -1.92 2.62 -16.84
CA LYS A 78 -2.15 3.19 -18.18
C LYS A 78 -3.45 3.99 -18.23
N LEU A 79 -4.48 3.55 -17.50
CA LEU A 79 -5.75 4.25 -17.40
C LEU A 79 -5.65 5.49 -16.51
N LEU A 80 -4.92 5.40 -15.38
CA LEU A 80 -4.74 6.48 -14.42
C LEU A 80 -3.24 6.76 -14.19
N PRO A 81 -2.54 7.42 -15.13
CA PRO A 81 -1.07 7.54 -15.09
C PRO A 81 -0.53 8.45 -13.98
N VAL A 82 -1.39 9.27 -13.37
CA VAL A 82 -1.01 10.18 -12.28
C VAL A 82 -1.49 9.72 -10.91
N ASP A 83 -2.13 8.54 -10.82
CA ASP A 83 -2.60 8.01 -9.54
C ASP A 83 -1.42 7.55 -8.66
N PRO A 84 -1.26 8.14 -7.46
CA PRO A 84 -0.14 7.82 -6.58
C PRO A 84 -0.27 6.44 -5.93
N ALA A 85 -1.50 5.97 -5.63
CA ALA A 85 -1.71 4.67 -5.01
C ALA A 85 -1.30 3.54 -5.96
N LEU A 86 -1.68 3.64 -7.25
CA LEU A 86 -1.27 2.68 -8.27
C LEU A 86 0.25 2.62 -8.41
N LYS A 87 0.94 3.76 -8.32
CA LYS A 87 2.42 3.78 -8.37
C LYS A 87 3.06 3.11 -7.16
N ILE A 88 2.50 3.29 -5.96
CA ILE A 88 3.01 2.62 -4.75
C ILE A 88 2.81 1.10 -4.83
N ILE A 89 1.60 0.63 -5.16
CA ILE A 89 1.33 -0.82 -5.18
C ILE A 89 2.14 -1.54 -6.26
N SER A 90 2.32 -0.93 -7.43
CA SER A 90 3.13 -1.51 -8.50
C SER A 90 4.64 -1.44 -8.17
N ALA A 91 5.11 -0.35 -7.52
CA ALA A 91 6.48 -0.26 -7.03
C ALA A 91 6.79 -1.35 -6.01
N ARG A 92 5.88 -1.60 -5.07
CA ARG A 92 6.01 -2.67 -4.08
C ARG A 92 6.09 -4.05 -4.74
N LEU A 93 5.25 -4.34 -5.74
CA LEU A 93 5.31 -5.61 -6.47
C LEU A 93 6.66 -5.79 -7.19
N LEU A 94 7.17 -4.75 -7.85
CA LEU A 94 8.49 -4.78 -8.50
C LEU A 94 9.62 -5.09 -7.52
N ILE A 95 9.59 -4.47 -6.33
CA ILE A 95 10.60 -4.64 -5.29
C ILE A 95 10.49 -6.02 -4.64
N ASP A 96 9.29 -6.44 -4.30
CA ASP A 96 9.08 -7.62 -3.47
C ASP A 96 9.21 -8.91 -4.26
N GLU A 97 8.70 -8.95 -5.49
CA GLU A 97 8.54 -10.19 -6.25
C GLU A 97 9.46 -10.29 -7.47
N PHE A 98 9.84 -9.14 -8.06
CA PHE A 98 10.68 -9.14 -9.27
C PHE A 98 12.12 -8.71 -9.02
N SER A 99 12.45 -8.23 -7.82
CA SER A 99 13.78 -7.66 -7.49
C SER A 99 14.17 -6.46 -8.38
N GLU A 100 13.19 -5.81 -8.99
CA GLU A 100 13.35 -4.64 -9.84
C GLU A 100 13.43 -3.35 -9.00
N TYR A 101 14.47 -3.30 -8.15
CA TYR A 101 14.60 -2.27 -7.11
C TYR A 101 14.65 -0.85 -7.68
N ASP A 102 15.41 -0.62 -8.75
CA ASP A 102 15.59 0.72 -9.32
C ASP A 102 14.32 1.23 -9.99
N GLN A 103 13.55 0.35 -10.62
CA GLN A 103 12.24 0.69 -11.16
C GLN A 103 11.24 1.01 -10.04
N GLY A 104 11.23 0.22 -8.98
CA GLY A 104 10.41 0.49 -7.79
C GLY A 104 10.74 1.83 -7.15
N ILE A 105 12.03 2.16 -6.96
CA ILE A 105 12.49 3.46 -6.47
C ILE A 105 12.02 4.60 -7.37
N LYS A 106 12.15 4.44 -8.70
CA LYS A 106 11.71 5.47 -9.67
C LYS A 106 10.21 5.74 -9.55
N LYS A 107 9.38 4.70 -9.41
CA LYS A 107 7.92 4.86 -9.22
C LYS A 107 7.60 5.55 -7.90
N ALA A 108 8.23 5.16 -6.79
CA ALA A 108 8.02 5.79 -5.49
C ALA A 108 8.47 7.26 -5.47
N LYS A 109 9.59 7.62 -6.12
CA LYS A 109 10.01 9.01 -6.30
C LYS A 109 8.96 9.82 -7.07
N LYS A 110 8.34 9.22 -8.09
CA LYS A 110 7.30 9.91 -8.87
C LYS A 110 6.09 10.30 -8.02
N VAL A 111 5.77 9.52 -6.98
CA VAL A 111 4.71 9.87 -6.02
C VAL A 111 5.04 11.16 -5.27
N LEU A 112 6.30 11.35 -4.83
CA LEU A 112 6.73 12.57 -4.15
C LEU A 112 6.61 13.82 -5.04
N GLU A 113 6.80 13.64 -6.36
CA GLU A 113 6.62 14.73 -7.33
C GLU A 113 5.14 15.07 -7.58
N LEU A 114 4.28 14.03 -7.66
CA LEU A 114 2.86 14.20 -7.98
C LEU A 114 2.08 14.86 -6.85
N ILE A 115 2.36 14.47 -5.60
CA ILE A 115 1.62 14.92 -4.42
C ILE A 115 2.54 15.25 -3.24
N PRO A 116 3.43 16.24 -3.39
CA PRO A 116 4.48 16.54 -2.42
C PRO A 116 3.96 16.96 -1.03
N LYS A 117 2.70 17.37 -0.93
CA LYS A 117 2.09 17.83 0.33
C LYS A 117 1.28 16.77 1.08
N ASN A 118 1.06 15.59 0.49
CA ASN A 118 0.28 14.55 1.16
C ASN A 118 1.19 13.69 2.07
N PRO A 119 1.02 13.77 3.41
CA PRO A 119 1.94 13.10 4.34
C PRO A 119 1.86 11.58 4.25
N VAL A 120 0.68 11.01 4.04
CA VAL A 120 0.49 9.55 3.93
C VAL A 120 1.22 8.99 2.72
N PHE A 121 1.08 9.61 1.55
CA PHE A 121 1.77 9.14 0.36
C PHE A 121 3.29 9.43 0.40
N LYS A 122 3.72 10.52 1.05
CA LYS A 122 5.16 10.73 1.32
C LYS A 122 5.73 9.60 2.17
N HIS A 123 5.05 9.27 3.27
CA HIS A 123 5.41 8.14 4.12
C HIS A 123 5.53 6.85 3.32
N GLN A 124 4.49 6.49 2.57
CA GLN A 124 4.47 5.26 1.75
C GLN A 124 5.58 5.24 0.69
N ALA A 125 5.88 6.38 0.07
CA ALA A 125 6.95 6.49 -0.90
C ALA A 125 8.33 6.26 -0.26
N TYR A 126 8.61 6.88 0.90
CA TYR A 126 9.87 6.67 1.62
C TYR A 126 10.00 5.23 2.14
N VAL A 127 8.95 4.64 2.70
CA VAL A 127 8.96 3.23 3.10
C VAL A 127 9.26 2.33 1.90
N THR A 128 8.59 2.55 0.77
CA THR A 128 8.80 1.76 -0.46
C THR A 128 10.25 1.87 -0.97
N MET A 129 10.82 3.09 -1.02
CA MET A 129 12.22 3.27 -1.40
C MET A 129 13.17 2.63 -0.38
N GLY A 130 12.88 2.76 0.91
CA GLY A 130 13.66 2.17 1.98
C GLY A 130 13.76 0.66 1.89
N LEU A 131 12.65 -0.01 1.59
CA LEU A 131 12.62 -1.46 1.37
C LEU A 131 13.48 -1.87 0.18
N ALA A 132 13.43 -1.12 -0.92
CA ALA A 132 14.31 -1.38 -2.06
C ALA A 132 15.79 -1.24 -1.67
N PHE A 133 16.17 -0.18 -0.93
CA PHE A 133 17.53 0.01 -0.45
C PHE A 133 17.94 -1.08 0.55
N ALA A 134 17.05 -1.50 1.45
CA ALA A 134 17.32 -2.59 2.39
C ALA A 134 17.56 -3.92 1.65
N LYS A 135 16.77 -4.23 0.62
CA LYS A 135 16.97 -5.43 -0.22
C LYS A 135 18.26 -5.36 -1.05
N LYS A 136 18.64 -4.17 -1.52
CA LYS A 136 19.94 -3.92 -2.20
C LYS A 136 21.15 -3.96 -1.24
N GLY A 137 20.95 -4.09 0.08
CA GLY A 137 22.02 -4.03 1.07
C GLY A 137 22.55 -2.63 1.35
N ASN A 138 21.92 -1.58 0.87
CA ASN A 138 22.33 -0.19 1.11
C ASN A 138 21.80 0.31 2.47
N LYS A 139 22.55 -0.04 3.54
CA LYS A 139 22.21 0.29 4.92
C LYS A 139 21.97 1.79 5.11
N ALA A 140 22.89 2.65 4.64
CA ALA A 140 22.80 4.10 4.87
C ALA A 140 21.52 4.70 4.28
N LYS A 141 21.19 4.36 3.03
CA LYS A 141 19.96 4.85 2.39
C LYS A 141 18.69 4.25 2.99
N ALA A 142 18.72 2.99 3.42
CA ALA A 142 17.56 2.39 4.09
C ALA A 142 17.24 3.12 5.40
N ILE A 143 18.26 3.43 6.21
CA ILE A 143 18.10 4.19 7.47
C ILE A 143 17.63 5.63 7.20
N GLU A 144 18.19 6.29 6.20
CA GLU A 144 17.71 7.61 5.76
C GLU A 144 16.21 7.60 5.43
N MET A 145 15.73 6.57 4.75
CA MET A 145 14.31 6.42 4.43
C MET A 145 13.45 6.18 5.66
N VAL A 146 13.95 5.47 6.70
CA VAL A 146 13.23 5.37 7.99
C VAL A 146 12.99 6.77 8.57
N ARG A 147 14.05 7.58 8.66
CA ARG A 147 13.96 8.95 9.20
C ARG A 147 13.00 9.83 8.41
N LEU A 148 13.09 9.79 7.07
CA LEU A 148 12.22 10.58 6.19
C LEU A 148 10.75 10.14 6.25
N SER A 149 10.50 8.84 6.46
CA SER A 149 9.13 8.31 6.53
C SER A 149 8.35 8.74 7.76
N MET A 150 9.04 9.11 8.84
CA MET A 150 8.42 9.61 10.09
C MET A 150 8.57 11.13 10.28
N GLN A 151 9.10 11.83 9.29
CA GLN A 151 9.33 13.26 9.40
C GLN A 151 8.01 14.03 9.61
N GLY A 152 7.92 14.79 10.70
CA GLY A 152 6.69 15.49 11.10
C GLY A 152 5.77 14.68 12.03
N GLY A 153 6.22 13.53 12.57
CA GLY A 153 5.51 12.80 13.62
C GLY A 153 4.13 12.28 13.21
N PHE A 154 3.95 11.93 11.94
CA PHE A 154 2.67 11.48 11.36
C PHE A 154 1.54 12.54 11.37
N GLU A 155 1.89 13.83 11.48
CA GLU A 155 0.93 14.91 11.33
C GLU A 155 0.18 14.79 9.97
N GLY A 156 -1.16 14.93 10.02
CA GLY A 156 -2.03 14.78 8.85
C GLY A 156 -2.40 13.35 8.48
N PHE A 157 -1.99 12.35 9.29
CA PHE A 157 -2.56 11.00 9.20
C PHE A 157 -3.93 10.96 9.88
N ILE A 158 -4.81 10.07 9.41
CA ILE A 158 -6.16 9.92 9.96
C ILE A 158 -6.20 8.82 11.02
N THR A 159 -5.41 7.77 10.84
CA THR A 159 -5.38 6.58 11.71
C THR A 159 -4.01 5.91 11.64
N THR A 160 -3.64 5.20 12.70
CA THR A 160 -2.41 4.38 12.77
C THR A 160 -2.35 3.33 11.67
N LYS A 161 -3.49 2.90 11.11
CA LYS A 161 -3.55 2.00 9.97
C LYS A 161 -2.88 2.55 8.69
N ASN A 162 -2.67 3.86 8.62
CA ASN A 162 -1.96 4.49 7.52
C ASN A 162 -0.43 4.45 7.68
N ILE A 163 0.07 4.07 8.86
CA ILE A 163 1.50 3.94 9.16
C ILE A 163 1.97 2.55 8.69
N ASP A 164 2.93 2.53 7.78
CA ASP A 164 3.53 1.28 7.26
C ASP A 164 4.82 0.96 8.03
N PHE A 165 4.78 -0.06 8.87
CA PHE A 165 5.90 -0.51 9.70
C PHE A 165 6.89 -1.43 8.96
N SER A 166 6.61 -1.83 7.73
CA SER A 166 7.36 -2.87 7.00
C SER A 166 8.84 -2.53 6.80
N LEU A 167 9.20 -1.23 6.65
CA LEU A 167 10.60 -0.83 6.56
C LEU A 167 11.32 -0.99 7.91
N CYS A 168 10.67 -0.64 9.01
CA CYS A 168 11.21 -0.82 10.36
C CYS A 168 11.50 -2.29 10.62
N GLU A 169 10.56 -3.18 10.30
CA GLU A 169 10.74 -4.63 10.40
C GLU A 169 11.92 -5.12 9.53
N ALA A 170 12.01 -4.64 8.29
CA ALA A 170 13.04 -5.05 7.35
C ALA A 170 14.47 -4.65 7.81
N VAL A 171 14.63 -3.45 8.37
CA VAL A 171 15.95 -2.99 8.85
C VAL A 171 16.31 -3.62 10.19
N LEU A 172 15.37 -3.82 11.10
CA LEU A 172 15.58 -4.55 12.35
C LEU A 172 16.01 -6.00 12.13
N LYS A 173 15.35 -6.70 11.21
CA LYS A 173 15.70 -8.07 10.83
C LYS A 173 17.15 -8.20 10.33
N LYS A 174 17.74 -7.11 9.87
CA LYS A 174 19.15 -7.04 9.44
C LYS A 174 20.09 -6.55 10.55
N GLY A 175 19.59 -6.27 11.74
CA GLY A 175 20.37 -5.65 12.82
C GLY A 175 20.79 -4.21 12.50
N TRP A 176 19.96 -3.47 11.77
CA TRP A 176 20.24 -2.09 11.39
C TRP A 176 19.28 -1.12 12.09
N ALA A 177 19.78 0.10 12.37
CA ALA A 177 18.97 1.26 12.73
C ALA A 177 18.07 1.09 13.96
N GLU A 178 18.49 0.36 14.99
CA GLU A 178 17.70 0.15 16.21
C GLU A 178 17.21 1.47 16.81
N THR A 179 18.11 2.46 16.95
CA THR A 179 17.78 3.78 17.49
C THR A 179 16.74 4.52 16.62
N ASP A 180 16.88 4.46 15.28
CA ASP A 180 15.95 5.13 14.36
C ASP A 180 14.59 4.46 14.35
N VAL A 181 14.56 3.14 14.46
CA VAL A 181 13.29 2.39 14.54
C VAL A 181 12.60 2.64 15.87
N LYS A 182 13.36 2.72 16.98
CA LYS A 182 12.79 3.09 18.28
C LYS A 182 12.11 4.47 18.19
N ALA A 183 12.81 5.47 17.65
CA ALA A 183 12.24 6.81 17.46
C ALA A 183 10.98 6.80 16.55
N PHE A 184 10.98 5.96 15.51
CA PHE A 184 9.79 5.76 14.67
C PHE A 184 8.61 5.19 15.47
N LEU A 185 8.85 4.16 16.27
CA LEU A 185 7.82 3.51 17.08
C LEU A 185 7.31 4.43 18.19
N ASP A 186 8.20 5.20 18.83
CA ASP A 186 7.82 6.23 19.82
C ASP A 186 6.85 7.26 19.19
N SER A 187 7.20 7.80 18.01
CA SER A 187 6.34 8.74 17.28
C SER A 187 4.99 8.11 16.87
N ALA A 188 4.99 6.85 16.45
CA ALA A 188 3.76 6.14 16.08
C ALA A 188 2.89 5.84 17.32
N HIS A 189 3.50 5.53 18.46
CA HIS A 189 2.81 5.36 19.74
C HIS A 189 2.13 6.66 20.18
N ASP A 190 2.86 7.76 20.16
CA ASP A 190 2.33 9.07 20.52
C ASP A 190 1.15 9.47 19.64
N PHE A 191 1.25 9.19 18.33
CA PHE A 191 0.16 9.38 17.38
C PHE A 191 -1.07 8.53 17.76
N ALA A 192 -0.89 7.23 18.05
CA ALA A 192 -1.98 6.34 18.42
C ALA A 192 -2.69 6.79 19.72
N VAL A 193 -1.91 7.24 20.72
CA VAL A 193 -2.44 7.79 21.97
C VAL A 193 -3.25 9.06 21.71
N ALA A 194 -2.69 10.00 20.94
CA ALA A 194 -3.35 11.27 20.60
C ALA A 194 -4.68 11.08 19.86
N HIS A 195 -4.81 9.99 19.09
CA HIS A 195 -6.01 9.65 18.32
C HIS A 195 -6.94 8.65 19.02
N SER A 196 -6.67 8.33 20.31
CA SER A 196 -7.47 7.39 21.11
C SER A 196 -7.55 5.98 20.52
N GLU A 197 -6.52 5.56 19.78
CA GLU A 197 -6.40 4.23 19.17
C GLU A 197 -5.70 3.24 20.15
N ALA A 198 -6.36 2.92 21.27
CA ALA A 198 -5.78 2.15 22.39
C ALA A 198 -5.17 0.80 21.97
N ASP A 199 -5.81 0.06 21.07
CA ASP A 199 -5.31 -1.25 20.59
C ASP A 199 -3.98 -1.09 19.84
N TRP A 200 -3.85 -0.01 19.05
CA TRP A 200 -2.62 0.31 18.35
C TRP A 200 -1.52 0.79 19.29
N ALA A 201 -1.85 1.67 20.24
CA ALA A 201 -0.91 2.12 21.25
C ALA A 201 -0.32 0.94 22.04
N GLU A 202 -1.16 0.00 22.48
CA GLU A 202 -0.70 -1.21 23.18
C GLU A 202 0.14 -2.12 22.28
N THR A 203 -0.24 -2.27 20.99
CA THR A 203 0.53 -3.06 20.03
C THR A 203 1.93 -2.47 19.80
N ILE A 204 2.02 -1.15 19.60
CA ILE A 204 3.31 -0.46 19.40
C ILE A 204 4.15 -0.50 20.68
N LYS A 205 3.52 -0.37 21.85
CA LYS A 205 4.21 -0.50 23.14
C LYS A 205 4.86 -1.89 23.31
N LYS A 206 4.20 -2.94 22.87
CA LYS A 206 4.79 -4.30 22.85
C LYS A 206 5.99 -4.39 21.91
N MET A 207 5.92 -3.73 20.74
CA MET A 207 7.07 -3.64 19.82
C MET A 207 8.25 -2.90 20.47
N LEU A 208 7.98 -1.79 21.17
CA LEU A 208 8.99 -1.04 21.91
C LEU A 208 9.61 -1.84 23.06
N GLY A 209 8.84 -2.67 23.74
CA GLY A 209 9.32 -3.55 24.83
C GLY A 209 10.28 -4.65 24.38
N ALA A 210 10.40 -4.90 23.08
CA ALA A 210 11.39 -5.82 22.53
C ALA A 210 12.81 -5.22 22.41
N PHE A 211 12.96 -3.90 22.60
CA PHE A 211 14.27 -3.23 22.61
C PHE A 211 14.89 -3.27 24.02
N PRO A 212 16.22 -3.44 24.14
CA PRO A 212 16.90 -3.35 25.42
C PRO A 212 16.65 -1.99 26.07
N THR A 213 16.27 -1.99 27.33
CA THR A 213 16.23 -0.79 28.15
C THR A 213 17.67 -0.31 28.37
N SER A 214 18.01 0.86 27.84
CA SER A 214 19.28 1.55 28.09
C SER A 214 19.43 1.95 29.53
#